data_b576c696b3aa8d4732e03cb7d36bbe65
#
_entry.id   b576c696b3aa8d4732e03cb7d36bbe65
#
_cell.length_a   1.000
_cell.length_b   1.000
_cell.length_c   1.000
_cell.angle_alpha   90.00
_cell.angle_beta   90.00
_cell.angle_gamma   90.00
#
_symmetry.space_group_name_H-M   'P 1'
#
loop_
_entity.id
_entity.type
_entity.pdbx_description
1 polymer ?
#
loop_
_entity_poly.entity_id
_entity_poly.type
_entity_poly.pdbx_seq_one_letter_code
_entity_poly.pdbx_strand_id
1 'polypeptide(L)'
;MRAGTVILAGAGCALALAFAQPALAQTAAGYPNKPIRIIVPYTAGGTADFMARMVGQKLTEEWKEQVLVENRGGAGGNLGFEVAAKSPNDGYTLVVINNSQAINESLYPKLPFDLKKDFAPLMMMASSPMVLAVNPRIPANTPAEFNTLVKGWPNYLSYGSCGVGTPMHLAGELYKFLTQSYLVHVPYRGCSPATLDAIGGQIDVVIATTATVLPHVRAGKLKAIALTTAKRTPAAPEIPTLRESGIPSLKDYEVENWYGLMAPAGTPKDVLAKLEAEIRKIITTPEAKQRMAAVGIDPALTGPDELMTLLVADIEKFRKVVKFANIKVE
;
A
#
# COMPACT_ATOMS: atom_id res chain seq x y z
N MET A 1 75.36 54.04 -9.95
CA MET A 1 74.07 54.71 -9.84
C MET A 1 73.04 53.94 -10.63
N ARG A 2 72.26 53.10 -9.99
CA ARG A 2 71.01 52.53 -10.55
C ARG A 2 70.12 52.26 -9.37
N ALA A 3 69.04 52.99 -9.33
CA ALA A 3 67.97 52.82 -8.30
C ALA A 3 67.14 51.59 -8.64
N GLY A 4 66.94 50.66 -7.68
CA GLY A 4 66.09 49.52 -7.80
C GLY A 4 64.74 49.82 -7.19
N THR A 5 63.70 49.72 -7.99
CA THR A 5 62.29 49.91 -7.59
C THR A 5 61.78 48.60 -6.96
N VAL A 6 61.38 48.66 -5.70
CA VAL A 6 60.72 47.52 -4.99
C VAL A 6 59.23 47.63 -5.25
N ILE A 7 58.67 46.62 -5.90
CA ILE A 7 57.21 46.45 -6.05
C ILE A 7 56.69 45.62 -4.92
N LEU A 8 55.87 46.19 -4.02
CA LEU A 8 55.10 45.50 -3.04
C LEU A 8 53.84 44.87 -3.72
N ALA A 9 53.83 43.56 -3.83
CA ALA A 9 52.65 42.82 -4.19
C ALA A 9 51.77 42.58 -2.93
N GLY A 10 50.70 43.31 -2.80
CA GLY A 10 49.68 43.12 -1.79
C GLY A 10 48.83 41.89 -2.10
N ALA A 11 48.98 40.82 -1.32
CA ALA A 11 48.10 39.66 -1.40
C ALA A 11 46.76 39.95 -0.69
N GLY A 12 45.75 40.22 -1.47
CA GLY A 12 44.35 40.31 -0.98
C GLY A 12 43.79 38.90 -0.67
N CYS A 13 43.84 38.47 0.55
CA CYS A 13 43.06 37.31 0.99
C CYS A 13 41.58 37.70 1.09
N ALA A 14 40.81 37.39 0.04
CA ALA A 14 39.36 37.42 0.11
C ALA A 14 38.87 36.25 0.95
N LEU A 15 38.48 36.51 2.22
CA LEU A 15 37.78 35.60 3.09
C LEU A 15 36.36 35.39 2.52
N ALA A 16 36.15 34.32 1.77
CA ALA A 16 34.82 33.83 1.42
C ALA A 16 34.19 33.23 2.67
N LEU A 17 33.51 34.06 3.45
CA LEU A 17 32.56 33.62 4.49
C LEU A 17 31.41 32.93 3.80
N ALA A 18 31.50 31.59 3.67
CA ALA A 18 30.36 30.73 3.34
C ALA A 18 29.31 30.93 4.46
N PHE A 19 28.25 31.68 4.17
CA PHE A 19 27.05 31.68 4.99
C PHE A 19 26.41 30.29 4.88
N ALA A 20 26.87 29.39 5.74
CA ALA A 20 26.10 28.19 6.07
C ALA A 20 24.81 28.69 6.77
N GLN A 21 23.73 28.85 6.01
CA GLN A 21 22.43 29.06 6.63
C GLN A 21 22.16 27.85 7.51
N PRO A 22 21.97 28.01 8.82
CA PRO A 22 21.48 26.91 9.64
C PRO A 22 20.13 26.51 9.05
N ALA A 23 20.02 25.26 8.59
CA ALA A 23 18.73 24.65 8.35
C ALA A 23 17.99 24.75 9.68
N LEU A 24 17.07 25.71 9.79
CA LEU A 24 16.19 25.84 10.95
C LEU A 24 15.45 24.53 11.05
N ALA A 25 15.88 23.68 11.97
CA ALA A 25 15.15 22.46 12.31
C ALA A 25 13.74 22.88 12.68
N GLN A 26 12.78 22.54 11.84
CA GLN A 26 11.39 22.91 12.05
C GLN A 26 10.92 22.16 13.29
N THR A 27 10.63 22.89 14.35
CA THR A 27 10.07 22.32 15.59
C THR A 27 8.56 22.15 15.41
N ALA A 28 7.98 21.13 16.04
CA ALA A 28 6.53 20.88 15.99
C ALA A 28 5.68 22.07 16.48
N ALA A 29 6.26 23.01 17.21
CA ALA A 29 5.56 24.20 17.71
C ALA A 29 5.06 25.14 16.61
N GLY A 30 5.76 25.23 15.47
CA GLY A 30 5.36 26.07 14.33
C GLY A 30 4.87 25.28 13.12
N TYR A 31 4.70 23.98 13.24
CA TYR A 31 4.26 23.10 12.17
C TYR A 31 2.76 22.81 12.26
N PRO A 32 1.99 22.78 11.14
CA PRO A 32 2.35 23.28 9.83
C PRO A 32 2.20 24.81 9.73
N ASN A 33 2.97 25.47 8.87
CA ASN A 33 2.84 26.89 8.55
C ASN A 33 2.87 27.16 7.03
N LYS A 34 2.76 26.10 6.25
CA LYS A 34 2.64 26.10 4.78
C LYS A 34 1.87 24.85 4.34
N PRO A 35 1.42 24.77 3.10
CA PRO A 35 0.68 23.62 2.60
C PRO A 35 1.47 22.30 2.70
N ILE A 36 0.78 21.23 3.16
CA ILE A 36 1.28 19.87 3.18
C ILE A 36 0.86 19.17 1.88
N ARG A 37 1.72 18.34 1.33
CA ARG A 37 1.47 17.54 0.13
C ARG A 37 1.45 16.06 0.48
N ILE A 38 0.36 15.37 0.11
CA ILE A 38 0.26 13.91 0.21
C ILE A 38 0.34 13.33 -1.21
N ILE A 39 1.43 12.64 -1.51
CA ILE A 39 1.60 11.93 -2.79
C ILE A 39 0.87 10.61 -2.70
N VAL A 40 -0.05 10.39 -3.65
CA VAL A 40 -0.71 9.10 -3.87
C VAL A 40 -0.07 8.46 -5.11
N PRO A 41 0.71 7.37 -4.97
CA PRO A 41 1.46 6.77 -6.07
C PRO A 41 0.58 5.94 -7.02
N TYR A 42 -0.72 6.24 -7.08
CA TYR A 42 -1.73 5.54 -7.87
C TYR A 42 -2.70 6.52 -8.53
N THR A 43 -3.53 5.99 -9.44
CA THR A 43 -4.59 6.77 -10.07
C THR A 43 -5.65 7.20 -9.05
N ALA A 44 -6.31 8.33 -9.33
CA ALA A 44 -7.38 8.83 -8.49
C ALA A 44 -8.58 7.86 -8.41
N GLY A 45 -9.35 7.94 -7.33
CA GLY A 45 -10.57 7.16 -7.11
C GLY A 45 -10.36 5.78 -6.47
N GLY A 46 -9.12 5.35 -6.24
CA GLY A 46 -8.83 4.12 -5.51
C GLY A 46 -8.77 4.33 -3.98
N THR A 47 -8.60 3.23 -3.23
CA THR A 47 -8.55 3.26 -1.75
C THR A 47 -7.45 4.19 -1.21
N ALA A 48 -6.27 4.19 -1.83
CA ALA A 48 -5.17 5.07 -1.44
C ALA A 48 -5.55 6.57 -1.58
N ASP A 49 -6.20 6.92 -2.67
CA ASP A 49 -6.67 8.28 -2.95
C ASP A 49 -7.80 8.68 -1.99
N PHE A 50 -8.74 7.78 -1.74
CA PHE A 50 -9.81 7.99 -0.75
C PHE A 50 -9.25 8.28 0.64
N MET A 51 -8.30 7.46 1.12
CA MET A 51 -7.68 7.65 2.43
C MET A 51 -6.90 8.96 2.53
N ALA A 52 -6.10 9.28 1.49
CA ALA A 52 -5.35 10.53 1.46
C ALA A 52 -6.26 11.76 1.48
N ARG A 53 -7.35 11.76 0.70
CA ARG A 53 -8.29 12.88 0.67
C ARG A 53 -9.10 13.01 1.96
N MET A 54 -9.53 11.89 2.54
CA MET A 54 -10.26 11.89 3.81
C MET A 54 -9.40 12.49 4.94
N VAL A 55 -8.15 12.03 5.05
CA VAL A 55 -7.19 12.54 6.03
C VAL A 55 -6.81 13.98 5.71
N GLY A 56 -6.48 14.28 4.45
CA GLY A 56 -6.07 15.63 4.03
C GLY A 56 -7.14 16.70 4.24
N GLN A 57 -8.40 16.37 3.96
CA GLN A 57 -9.53 17.26 4.25
C GLN A 57 -9.62 17.59 5.74
N LYS A 58 -9.56 16.58 6.61
CA LYS A 58 -9.68 16.78 8.06
C LYS A 58 -8.46 17.51 8.65
N LEU A 59 -7.26 17.23 8.18
CA LEU A 59 -6.06 17.99 8.56
C LEU A 59 -6.18 19.46 8.16
N THR A 60 -6.72 19.78 6.98
CA THR A 60 -6.98 21.16 6.55
C THR A 60 -8.00 21.85 7.47
N GLU A 61 -9.06 21.14 7.86
CA GLU A 61 -10.08 21.67 8.78
C GLU A 61 -9.51 21.97 10.17
N GLU A 62 -8.64 21.10 10.72
CA GLU A 62 -8.06 21.21 12.05
C GLU A 62 -6.91 22.24 12.12
N TRP A 63 -6.00 22.20 11.17
CA TRP A 63 -4.76 22.99 11.21
C TRP A 63 -4.84 24.32 10.48
N LYS A 64 -5.92 24.57 9.71
CA LYS A 64 -6.12 25.76 8.87
C LYS A 64 -5.04 25.96 7.80
N GLU A 65 -4.20 24.94 7.59
CA GLU A 65 -3.23 24.87 6.51
C GLU A 65 -3.68 23.88 5.45
N GLN A 66 -3.48 24.20 4.18
CA GLN A 66 -3.97 23.39 3.07
C GLN A 66 -3.22 22.06 2.96
N VAL A 67 -3.95 20.96 2.77
CA VAL A 67 -3.37 19.66 2.45
C VAL A 67 -3.75 19.27 1.03
N LEU A 68 -2.73 19.20 0.16
CA LEU A 68 -2.86 18.92 -1.27
C LEU A 68 -2.63 17.41 -1.52
N VAL A 69 -3.57 16.74 -2.18
CA VAL A 69 -3.42 15.36 -2.58
C VAL A 69 -3.05 15.30 -4.05
N GLU A 70 -1.86 14.75 -4.34
CA GLU A 70 -1.33 14.62 -5.69
C GLU A 70 -1.24 13.15 -6.12
N ASN A 71 -1.97 12.78 -7.18
CA ASN A 71 -1.87 11.45 -7.77
C ASN A 71 -0.67 11.39 -8.74
N ARG A 72 0.33 10.57 -8.40
CA ARG A 72 1.57 10.35 -9.18
C ARG A 72 1.73 8.87 -9.51
N GLY A 73 0.76 8.33 -10.29
CA GLY A 73 0.77 6.95 -10.71
C GLY A 73 1.82 6.64 -11.76
N GLY A 74 2.16 5.34 -11.88
CA GLY A 74 3.05 4.80 -12.90
C GLY A 74 4.10 3.84 -12.32
N ALA A 75 4.54 2.87 -13.12
CA ALA A 75 5.52 1.84 -12.74
C ALA A 75 5.19 1.16 -11.39
N GLY A 76 3.93 0.73 -11.18
CA GLY A 76 3.50 0.10 -9.92
C GLY A 76 3.52 1.04 -8.71
N GLY A 77 3.54 2.37 -8.91
CA GLY A 77 3.67 3.39 -7.86
C GLY A 77 5.09 3.93 -7.68
N ASN A 78 6.08 3.34 -8.32
CA ASN A 78 7.49 3.72 -8.13
C ASN A 78 7.78 5.18 -8.50
N LEU A 79 7.05 5.76 -9.48
CA LEU A 79 7.19 7.18 -9.84
C LEU A 79 6.80 8.11 -8.69
N GLY A 80 5.71 7.82 -7.99
CA GLY A 80 5.29 8.59 -6.82
C GLY A 80 6.29 8.50 -5.66
N PHE A 81 6.83 7.32 -5.43
CA PHE A 81 7.86 7.10 -4.41
C PHE A 81 9.18 7.80 -4.75
N GLU A 82 9.59 7.81 -6.02
CA GLU A 82 10.77 8.56 -6.47
C GLU A 82 10.62 10.06 -6.22
N VAL A 83 9.46 10.62 -6.51
CA VAL A 83 9.16 12.03 -6.22
C VAL A 83 9.23 12.31 -4.72
N ALA A 84 8.66 11.43 -3.90
CA ALA A 84 8.69 11.58 -2.44
C ALA A 84 10.11 11.48 -1.88
N ALA A 85 10.91 10.50 -2.32
CA ALA A 85 12.29 10.30 -1.87
C ALA A 85 13.19 11.52 -2.16
N LYS A 86 12.92 12.25 -3.25
CA LYS A 86 13.66 13.47 -3.63
C LYS A 86 13.11 14.74 -3.02
N SER A 87 12.04 14.67 -2.22
CA SER A 87 11.42 15.83 -1.57
C SER A 87 12.17 16.20 -0.29
N PRO A 88 12.09 17.48 0.16
CA PRO A 88 12.66 17.89 1.43
C PRO A 88 12.11 17.05 2.60
N ASN A 89 12.96 16.79 3.59
CA ASN A 89 12.62 16.03 4.79
C ASN A 89 12.10 16.94 5.92
N ASP A 90 11.23 17.86 5.60
CA ASP A 90 10.69 18.88 6.51
C ASP A 90 9.26 18.58 7.01
N GLY A 91 8.72 17.40 6.64
CA GLY A 91 7.37 16.97 7.02
C GLY A 91 6.25 17.50 6.12
N TYR A 92 6.54 18.33 5.13
CA TYR A 92 5.53 18.86 4.21
C TYR A 92 5.28 18.01 2.96
N THR A 93 5.98 16.89 2.84
CA THR A 93 5.69 15.86 1.84
C THR A 93 5.49 14.53 2.53
N LEU A 94 4.35 13.91 2.29
CA LEU A 94 4.00 12.56 2.71
C LEU A 94 3.74 11.71 1.48
N VAL A 95 3.90 10.41 1.58
CA VAL A 95 3.53 9.46 0.53
C VAL A 95 2.68 8.34 1.10
N VAL A 96 1.61 7.99 0.39
CA VAL A 96 0.81 6.81 0.73
C VAL A 96 1.57 5.56 0.32
N ILE A 97 1.77 4.64 1.26
CA ILE A 97 2.34 3.32 1.02
C ILE A 97 1.27 2.25 1.14
N ASN A 98 1.42 1.19 0.38
CA ASN A 98 0.71 -0.09 0.58
C ASN A 98 1.66 -1.26 0.26
N ASN A 99 1.19 -2.48 0.40
CA ASN A 99 2.01 -3.67 0.17
C ASN A 99 2.45 -3.88 -1.29
N SER A 100 1.93 -3.13 -2.27
CA SER A 100 2.51 -3.16 -3.64
C SER A 100 3.97 -2.72 -3.64
N GLN A 101 4.38 -1.83 -2.73
CA GLN A 101 5.78 -1.41 -2.64
C GLN A 101 6.68 -2.56 -2.13
N ALA A 102 6.19 -3.36 -1.18
CA ALA A 102 6.89 -4.57 -0.74
C ALA A 102 7.04 -5.59 -1.88
N ILE A 103 6.02 -5.70 -2.73
CA ILE A 103 6.03 -6.57 -3.91
C ILE A 103 7.03 -6.05 -4.96
N ASN A 104 7.07 -4.74 -5.18
CA ASN A 104 7.95 -4.09 -6.15
C ASN A 104 9.43 -4.31 -5.87
N GLU A 105 9.84 -4.45 -4.61
CA GLU A 105 11.19 -4.85 -4.21
C GLU A 105 11.67 -6.17 -4.89
N SER A 106 10.74 -6.99 -5.29
CA SER A 106 11.02 -8.28 -5.94
C SER A 106 10.68 -8.29 -7.43
N LEU A 107 9.81 -7.39 -7.89
CA LEU A 107 9.38 -7.35 -9.27
C LEU A 107 10.29 -6.48 -10.16
N TYR A 108 10.84 -5.40 -9.61
CA TYR A 108 11.65 -4.47 -10.36
C TYR A 108 13.14 -4.74 -10.10
N PRO A 109 13.97 -4.94 -11.15
CA PRO A 109 15.41 -5.21 -10.99
C PRO A 109 16.16 -4.09 -10.27
N LYS A 110 15.67 -2.85 -10.40
CA LYS A 110 16.24 -1.67 -9.77
C LYS A 110 15.15 -0.65 -9.48
N LEU A 111 15.04 -0.25 -8.21
CA LEU A 111 14.19 0.85 -7.79
C LEU A 111 15.02 2.14 -7.73
N PRO A 112 14.45 3.32 -8.05
CA PRO A 112 15.13 4.61 -7.94
C PRO A 112 15.19 5.14 -6.49
N PHE A 113 14.82 4.34 -5.50
CA PHE A 113 14.81 4.61 -4.06
C PHE A 113 14.99 3.32 -3.26
N ASP A 114 15.33 3.46 -1.98
CA ASP A 114 15.39 2.37 -0.99
C ASP A 114 14.28 2.61 0.05
N LEU A 115 13.28 1.72 0.09
CA LEU A 115 12.13 1.86 1.00
C LEU A 115 12.52 1.96 2.48
N LYS A 116 13.63 1.37 2.87
CA LYS A 116 14.09 1.31 4.28
C LYS A 116 15.01 2.45 4.66
N LYS A 117 15.68 3.08 3.67
CA LYS A 117 16.66 4.15 3.92
C LYS A 117 16.15 5.54 3.59
N ASP A 118 15.35 5.65 2.50
CA ASP A 118 14.94 6.95 1.97
C ASP A 118 13.61 7.43 2.58
N PHE A 119 12.98 6.61 3.43
CA PHE A 119 11.69 6.94 4.04
C PHE A 119 11.68 6.70 5.55
N ALA A 120 10.99 7.57 6.26
CA ALA A 120 10.59 7.41 7.66
C ALA A 120 9.13 6.92 7.70
N PRO A 121 8.83 5.78 8.35
CA PRO A 121 7.45 5.33 8.52
C PRO A 121 6.70 6.31 9.42
N LEU A 122 5.42 6.56 9.10
CA LEU A 122 4.56 7.39 9.94
C LEU A 122 3.55 6.51 10.68
N MET A 123 2.67 5.84 9.97
CA MET A 123 1.70 4.91 10.54
C MET A 123 1.00 4.10 9.46
N MET A 124 0.45 2.94 9.83
CA MET A 124 -0.60 2.28 9.06
C MET A 124 -1.93 2.94 9.41
N MET A 125 -2.77 3.19 8.41
CA MET A 125 -4.05 3.87 8.56
C MET A 125 -5.24 2.93 8.44
N ALA A 126 -5.15 1.98 7.52
CA ALA A 126 -6.29 1.19 7.12
C ALA A 126 -5.88 -0.13 6.49
N SER A 127 -6.79 -1.08 6.51
CA SER A 127 -6.75 -2.27 5.69
C SER A 127 -8.00 -2.37 4.80
N SER A 128 -7.85 -3.06 3.69
CA SER A 128 -8.95 -3.41 2.80
C SER A 128 -8.93 -4.93 2.63
N PRO A 129 -9.76 -5.64 3.38
CA PRO A 129 -9.86 -7.08 3.28
C PRO A 129 -10.17 -7.53 1.85
N MET A 130 -9.64 -8.67 1.46
CA MET A 130 -9.91 -9.28 0.16
C MET A 130 -10.64 -10.60 0.36
N VAL A 131 -11.43 -10.94 -0.64
CA VAL A 131 -12.19 -12.18 -0.66
C VAL A 131 -11.87 -12.98 -1.92
N LEU A 132 -11.68 -14.26 -1.74
CA LEU A 132 -11.71 -15.26 -2.80
C LEU A 132 -13.18 -15.64 -3.01
N ALA A 133 -13.74 -15.28 -4.16
CA ALA A 133 -15.09 -15.60 -4.53
C ALA A 133 -15.13 -16.36 -5.85
N VAL A 134 -16.15 -17.17 -6.03
CA VAL A 134 -16.31 -18.02 -7.22
C VAL A 134 -17.64 -17.77 -7.91
N ASN A 135 -17.68 -18.05 -9.22
CA ASN A 135 -18.94 -18.13 -9.95
C ASN A 135 -19.86 -19.19 -9.30
N PRO A 136 -21.18 -18.98 -9.20
CA PRO A 136 -22.11 -19.95 -8.60
C PRO A 136 -22.09 -21.36 -9.22
N ARG A 137 -21.65 -21.51 -10.47
CA ARG A 137 -21.49 -22.82 -11.14
C ARG A 137 -20.41 -23.71 -10.52
N ILE A 138 -19.45 -23.11 -9.81
CA ILE A 138 -18.33 -23.85 -9.18
C ILE A 138 -18.88 -24.61 -7.97
N PRO A 139 -18.76 -25.96 -7.92
CA PRO A 139 -19.34 -26.79 -6.87
C PRO A 139 -18.48 -26.78 -5.59
N ALA A 140 -18.22 -25.60 -5.04
CA ALA A 140 -17.54 -25.39 -3.78
C ALA A 140 -18.23 -24.27 -3.00
N ASN A 141 -18.41 -24.46 -1.69
CA ASN A 141 -19.03 -23.49 -0.79
C ASN A 141 -18.15 -23.18 0.43
N THR A 142 -17.10 -23.97 0.61
CA THR A 142 -16.14 -23.83 1.72
C THR A 142 -14.71 -23.80 1.18
N PRO A 143 -13.74 -23.24 1.95
CA PRO A 143 -12.34 -23.26 1.56
C PRO A 143 -11.80 -24.70 1.36
N ALA A 144 -12.27 -25.66 2.16
CA ALA A 144 -11.84 -27.06 2.05
C ALA A 144 -12.35 -27.70 0.76
N GLU A 145 -13.65 -27.52 0.43
CA GLU A 145 -14.23 -27.99 -0.84
C GLU A 145 -13.53 -27.35 -2.04
N PHE A 146 -13.26 -26.04 -1.98
CA PHE A 146 -12.56 -25.33 -3.03
C PHE A 146 -11.13 -25.90 -3.23
N ASN A 147 -10.39 -26.13 -2.16
CA ASN A 147 -9.05 -26.71 -2.25
C ASN A 147 -9.07 -28.12 -2.84
N THR A 148 -10.05 -28.95 -2.46
CA THR A 148 -10.23 -30.29 -3.04
C THR A 148 -10.50 -30.21 -4.54
N LEU A 149 -11.38 -29.29 -4.94
CA LEU A 149 -11.74 -29.09 -6.34
C LEU A 149 -10.53 -28.63 -7.18
N VAL A 150 -9.78 -27.64 -6.72
CA VAL A 150 -8.60 -27.12 -7.43
C VAL A 150 -7.54 -28.18 -7.58
N LYS A 151 -7.32 -29.03 -6.58
CA LYS A 151 -6.38 -30.14 -6.66
C LYS A 151 -6.82 -31.26 -7.59
N GLY A 152 -8.13 -31.51 -7.66
CA GLY A 152 -8.70 -32.52 -8.54
C GLY A 152 -8.73 -32.08 -10.02
N TRP A 153 -8.68 -30.78 -10.29
CA TRP A 153 -8.76 -30.19 -11.63
C TRP A 153 -7.59 -29.25 -11.91
N PRO A 154 -6.36 -29.72 -11.96
CA PRO A 154 -5.21 -28.85 -12.18
C PRO A 154 -5.28 -28.15 -13.54
N ASN A 155 -5.01 -26.83 -13.56
CA ASN A 155 -5.07 -25.95 -14.73
C ASN A 155 -6.46 -25.79 -15.39
N TYR A 156 -7.54 -26.28 -14.76
CA TYR A 156 -8.89 -26.15 -15.30
C TYR A 156 -9.56 -24.85 -14.87
N LEU A 157 -9.33 -24.43 -13.61
CA LEU A 157 -9.93 -23.21 -13.07
C LEU A 157 -9.03 -22.00 -13.29
N SER A 158 -9.66 -20.88 -13.65
CA SER A 158 -9.01 -19.59 -13.81
C SER A 158 -9.36 -18.66 -12.64
N TYR A 159 -8.41 -17.79 -12.25
CA TYR A 159 -8.69 -16.72 -11.30
C TYR A 159 -8.31 -15.35 -11.87
N GLY A 160 -9.20 -14.37 -11.66
CA GLY A 160 -8.96 -12.97 -11.99
C GLY A 160 -8.38 -12.21 -10.82
N SER A 161 -7.43 -11.33 -11.11
CA SER A 161 -6.91 -10.35 -10.17
C SER A 161 -7.08 -8.92 -10.70
N CYS A 162 -6.78 -7.93 -9.86
CA CYS A 162 -6.86 -6.53 -10.25
C CYS A 162 -5.63 -6.02 -11.05
N GLY A 163 -4.76 -6.94 -11.47
CA GLY A 163 -3.57 -6.69 -12.29
C GLY A 163 -2.33 -7.46 -11.80
N VAL A 164 -1.34 -7.55 -12.68
CA VAL A 164 -0.05 -8.19 -12.35
C VAL A 164 0.63 -7.41 -11.23
N GLY A 165 1.22 -8.12 -10.25
CA GLY A 165 1.93 -7.51 -9.13
C GLY A 165 1.04 -6.86 -8.08
N THR A 166 -0.30 -6.93 -8.22
CA THR A 166 -1.20 -6.45 -7.18
C THR A 166 -1.28 -7.44 -6.01
N PRO A 167 -1.67 -6.99 -4.80
CA PRO A 167 -1.92 -7.88 -3.66
C PRO A 167 -2.89 -9.02 -3.98
N MET A 168 -3.89 -8.76 -4.85
CA MET A 168 -4.88 -9.75 -5.30
C MET A 168 -4.25 -10.85 -6.14
N HIS A 169 -3.32 -10.49 -7.03
CA HIS A 169 -2.51 -11.46 -7.78
C HIS A 169 -1.68 -12.30 -6.82
N LEU A 170 -0.92 -11.63 -5.92
CA LEU A 170 -0.04 -12.32 -4.97
C LEU A 170 -0.82 -13.20 -3.99
N ALA A 171 -2.06 -12.84 -3.65
CA ALA A 171 -2.93 -13.69 -2.83
C ALA A 171 -3.23 -15.02 -3.54
N GLY A 172 -3.57 -14.97 -4.83
CA GLY A 172 -3.77 -16.19 -5.64
C GLY A 172 -2.49 -17.03 -5.74
N GLU A 173 -1.36 -16.41 -6.03
CA GLU A 173 -0.09 -17.10 -6.16
C GLU A 173 0.40 -17.69 -4.81
N LEU A 174 0.21 -16.99 -3.69
CA LEU A 174 0.49 -17.52 -2.37
C LEU A 174 -0.39 -18.74 -2.04
N TYR A 175 -1.69 -18.68 -2.40
CA TYR A 175 -2.58 -19.83 -2.26
C TYR A 175 -2.06 -21.02 -3.05
N LYS A 176 -1.73 -20.85 -4.32
CA LYS A 176 -1.13 -21.91 -5.17
C LYS A 176 0.15 -22.46 -4.58
N PHE A 177 1.04 -21.57 -4.10
CA PHE A 177 2.31 -21.97 -3.49
C PHE A 177 2.11 -22.84 -2.24
N LEU A 178 1.28 -22.40 -1.32
CA LEU A 178 1.06 -23.09 -0.05
C LEU A 178 0.28 -24.40 -0.20
N THR A 179 -0.67 -24.45 -1.12
CA THR A 179 -1.50 -25.65 -1.36
C THR A 179 -0.94 -26.60 -2.38
N GLN A 180 0.13 -26.21 -3.09
CA GLN A 180 0.69 -26.97 -4.24
C GLN A 180 -0.40 -27.28 -5.27
N SER A 181 -1.22 -26.29 -5.58
CA SER A 181 -2.32 -26.38 -6.55
C SER A 181 -2.10 -25.44 -7.74
N TYR A 182 -2.93 -25.59 -8.77
CA TYR A 182 -2.81 -24.81 -10.01
C TYR A 182 -4.11 -24.09 -10.31
N LEU A 183 -4.00 -22.78 -10.52
CA LEU A 183 -5.04 -21.90 -11.05
C LEU A 183 -4.42 -21.07 -12.16
N VAL A 184 -5.11 -20.88 -13.26
CA VAL A 184 -4.65 -20.01 -14.35
C VAL A 184 -4.92 -18.57 -13.99
N HIS A 185 -3.87 -17.74 -13.92
CA HIS A 185 -4.03 -16.31 -13.62
C HIS A 185 -4.48 -15.52 -14.86
N VAL A 186 -5.54 -14.72 -14.70
CA VAL A 186 -6.04 -13.79 -15.69
C VAL A 186 -5.94 -12.36 -15.12
N PRO A 187 -4.98 -11.54 -15.57
CA PRO A 187 -4.82 -10.17 -15.07
C PRO A 187 -5.83 -9.22 -15.71
N TYR A 188 -6.45 -8.38 -14.89
CA TYR A 188 -7.37 -7.33 -15.32
C TYR A 188 -6.81 -5.92 -15.04
N ARG A 189 -7.34 -4.92 -15.71
CA ARG A 189 -7.05 -3.51 -15.43
C ARG A 189 -7.95 -2.97 -14.30
N GLY A 190 -7.89 -3.63 -13.12
CA GLY A 190 -8.68 -3.28 -11.94
C GLY A 190 -9.61 -4.39 -11.47
N CYS A 191 -10.17 -4.25 -10.27
CA CYS A 191 -11.01 -5.28 -9.64
C CYS A 191 -12.42 -5.39 -10.27
N SER A 192 -13.00 -4.28 -10.70
CA SER A 192 -14.36 -4.27 -11.23
C SER A 192 -14.52 -5.14 -12.50
N PRO A 193 -13.68 -5.00 -13.55
CA PRO A 193 -13.80 -5.87 -14.71
C PRO A 193 -13.55 -7.35 -14.38
N ALA A 194 -12.60 -7.68 -13.51
CA ALA A 194 -12.38 -9.06 -13.04
C ALA A 194 -13.66 -9.63 -12.36
N THR A 195 -14.30 -8.82 -11.51
CA THR A 195 -15.53 -9.23 -10.80
C THR A 195 -16.70 -9.46 -11.77
N LEU A 196 -16.86 -8.59 -12.76
CA LEU A 196 -17.92 -8.74 -13.78
C LEU A 196 -17.70 -10.00 -14.62
N ASP A 197 -16.48 -10.30 -15.02
CA ASP A 197 -16.16 -11.51 -15.78
C ASP A 197 -16.35 -12.79 -14.94
N ALA A 198 -16.07 -12.74 -13.64
CA ALA A 198 -16.38 -13.83 -12.73
C ALA A 198 -17.90 -14.05 -12.61
N ILE A 199 -18.71 -12.99 -12.55
CA ILE A 199 -20.18 -13.06 -12.58
C ILE A 199 -20.67 -13.66 -13.90
N GLY A 200 -20.09 -13.22 -15.03
CA GLY A 200 -20.43 -13.69 -16.37
C GLY A 200 -19.93 -15.12 -16.67
N GLY A 201 -19.10 -15.68 -15.79
CA GLY A 201 -18.52 -17.02 -15.97
C GLY A 201 -17.41 -17.09 -17.02
N GLN A 202 -16.81 -15.95 -17.41
CA GLN A 202 -15.61 -15.91 -18.26
C GLN A 202 -14.37 -16.39 -17.51
N ILE A 203 -14.34 -16.17 -16.20
CA ILE A 203 -13.39 -16.73 -15.24
C ILE A 203 -14.16 -17.41 -14.11
N ASP A 204 -13.50 -18.34 -13.42
CA ASP A 204 -14.11 -19.16 -12.38
C ASP A 204 -14.06 -18.53 -11.00
N VAL A 205 -12.96 -17.86 -10.70
CA VAL A 205 -12.62 -17.29 -9.40
C VAL A 205 -12.24 -15.83 -9.58
N VAL A 206 -12.60 -14.99 -8.61
CA VAL A 206 -12.07 -13.63 -8.49
C VAL A 206 -11.47 -13.45 -7.10
N ILE A 207 -10.29 -12.82 -7.04
CA ILE A 207 -9.70 -12.32 -5.81
C ILE A 207 -9.70 -10.80 -5.90
N ALA A 208 -10.52 -10.16 -5.08
CA ALA A 208 -10.68 -8.71 -5.08
C ALA A 208 -11.06 -8.20 -3.69
N THR A 209 -11.11 -6.89 -3.51
CA THR A 209 -11.50 -6.29 -2.22
C THR A 209 -12.95 -6.63 -1.87
N THR A 210 -13.21 -6.76 -0.58
CA THR A 210 -14.57 -6.99 -0.06
C THR A 210 -15.56 -5.95 -0.57
N ALA A 211 -15.15 -4.68 -0.67
CA ALA A 211 -15.95 -3.59 -1.21
C ALA A 211 -16.48 -3.88 -2.64
N THR A 212 -15.64 -4.48 -3.48
CA THR A 212 -16.01 -4.77 -4.87
C THR A 212 -16.89 -6.03 -4.98
N VAL A 213 -16.65 -7.03 -4.15
CA VAL A 213 -17.24 -8.37 -4.30
C VAL A 213 -18.50 -8.58 -3.45
N LEU A 214 -18.55 -8.07 -2.21
CA LEU A 214 -19.67 -8.34 -1.29
C LEU A 214 -21.06 -7.94 -1.82
N PRO A 215 -21.24 -6.81 -2.52
CA PRO A 215 -22.55 -6.50 -3.12
C PRO A 215 -23.04 -7.60 -4.05
N HIS A 216 -22.16 -8.23 -4.81
CA HIS A 216 -22.49 -9.31 -5.73
C HIS A 216 -22.69 -10.65 -5.03
N VAL A 217 -21.96 -10.91 -3.94
CA VAL A 217 -22.19 -12.09 -3.09
C VAL A 217 -23.57 -11.99 -2.42
N ARG A 218 -23.91 -10.84 -1.85
CA ARG A 218 -25.23 -10.59 -1.24
C ARG A 218 -26.37 -10.69 -2.24
N ALA A 219 -26.11 -10.36 -3.50
CA ALA A 219 -27.07 -10.52 -4.60
C ALA A 219 -27.09 -11.95 -5.21
N GLY A 220 -26.36 -12.91 -4.65
CA GLY A 220 -26.28 -14.29 -5.14
C GLY A 220 -25.59 -14.47 -6.50
N LYS A 221 -24.91 -13.43 -7.01
CA LYS A 221 -24.21 -13.47 -8.30
C LYS A 221 -22.80 -14.08 -8.20
N LEU A 222 -22.24 -14.14 -7.01
CA LEU A 222 -20.99 -14.81 -6.67
C LEU A 222 -21.17 -15.55 -5.34
N LYS A 223 -20.32 -16.56 -5.08
CA LYS A 223 -20.20 -17.24 -3.79
C LYS A 223 -18.88 -16.86 -3.17
N ALA A 224 -18.88 -16.30 -1.95
CA ALA A 224 -17.67 -16.07 -1.18
C ALA A 224 -17.18 -17.40 -0.60
N ILE A 225 -15.92 -17.74 -0.86
CA ILE A 225 -15.28 -18.94 -0.33
C ILE A 225 -14.50 -18.62 0.93
N ALA A 226 -13.66 -17.60 0.91
CA ALA A 226 -12.87 -17.21 2.06
C ALA A 226 -12.34 -15.78 1.96
N LEU A 227 -12.10 -15.19 3.12
CA LEU A 227 -11.26 -14.00 3.25
C LEU A 227 -9.78 -14.39 3.21
N THR A 228 -8.95 -13.48 2.67
CA THR A 228 -7.50 -13.67 2.59
C THR A 228 -6.76 -13.14 3.83
N THR A 229 -7.49 -12.49 4.73
CA THR A 229 -6.99 -11.89 5.98
C THR A 229 -6.81 -12.94 7.08
N ALA A 230 -6.03 -12.59 8.12
CA ALA A 230 -5.84 -13.46 9.29
C ALA A 230 -7.11 -13.65 10.12
N LYS A 231 -7.97 -12.63 10.15
CA LYS A 231 -9.23 -12.60 10.92
C LYS A 231 -10.37 -12.22 9.99
N ARG A 232 -11.60 -12.58 10.38
CA ARG A 232 -12.81 -12.15 9.68
C ARG A 232 -12.99 -10.64 9.78
N THR A 233 -13.53 -10.03 8.72
CA THR A 233 -13.87 -8.61 8.73
C THR A 233 -15.25 -8.37 9.35
N PRO A 234 -15.44 -7.27 10.10
CA PRO A 234 -16.77 -6.87 10.56
C PRO A 234 -17.80 -6.66 9.43
N ALA A 235 -17.33 -6.35 8.23
CA ALA A 235 -18.19 -6.15 7.05
C ALA A 235 -18.83 -7.46 6.54
N ALA A 236 -18.22 -8.63 6.87
CA ALA A 236 -18.68 -9.96 6.44
C ALA A 236 -18.24 -11.03 7.46
N PRO A 237 -18.78 -11.01 8.69
CA PRO A 237 -18.37 -11.93 9.75
C PRO A 237 -18.75 -13.39 9.46
N GLU A 238 -19.67 -13.61 8.52
CA GLU A 238 -20.10 -14.93 8.07
C GLU A 238 -19.09 -15.63 7.16
N ILE A 239 -18.19 -14.88 6.50
CA ILE A 239 -17.21 -15.46 5.58
C ILE A 239 -15.99 -15.92 6.38
N PRO A 240 -15.61 -17.21 6.30
CA PRO A 240 -14.43 -17.72 6.96
C PRO A 240 -13.15 -17.17 6.31
N THR A 241 -12.04 -17.21 7.03
CA THR A 241 -10.72 -16.95 6.45
C THR A 241 -10.12 -18.25 5.86
N LEU A 242 -9.11 -18.12 5.01
CA LEU A 242 -8.35 -19.27 4.55
C LEU A 242 -7.62 -19.99 5.70
N ARG A 243 -7.27 -19.29 6.77
CA ARG A 243 -6.71 -19.88 7.99
C ARG A 243 -7.67 -20.83 8.70
N GLU A 244 -8.97 -20.52 8.66
CA GLU A 244 -10.03 -21.33 9.29
C GLU A 244 -10.43 -22.56 8.46
N SER A 245 -9.79 -22.79 7.31
CA SER A 245 -10.10 -23.89 6.39
C SER A 245 -9.83 -25.30 6.93
N GLY A 246 -9.06 -25.42 8.02
CA GLY A 246 -8.53 -26.71 8.50
C GLY A 246 -7.42 -27.31 7.64
N ILE A 247 -6.98 -26.62 6.58
CA ILE A 247 -5.89 -27.05 5.72
C ILE A 247 -4.55 -26.66 6.36
N PRO A 248 -3.69 -27.65 6.74
CA PRO A 248 -2.48 -27.35 7.51
C PRO A 248 -1.54 -26.34 6.85
N SER A 249 -1.42 -26.38 5.52
CA SER A 249 -0.56 -25.44 4.79
C SER A 249 -1.08 -24.00 4.74
N LEU A 250 -2.36 -23.77 5.06
CA LEU A 250 -2.99 -22.45 5.09
C LEU A 250 -3.11 -21.86 6.50
N LYS A 251 -2.61 -22.53 7.54
CA LYS A 251 -2.72 -22.07 8.94
C LYS A 251 -2.15 -20.66 9.17
N ASP A 252 -1.13 -20.27 8.41
CA ASP A 252 -0.45 -18.98 8.48
C ASP A 252 -0.71 -18.12 7.22
N TYR A 253 -1.71 -18.49 6.41
CA TYR A 253 -2.06 -17.72 5.23
C TYR A 253 -2.55 -16.33 5.62
N GLU A 254 -1.94 -15.32 5.05
CA GLU A 254 -2.37 -13.93 5.23
C GLU A 254 -1.87 -13.07 4.07
N VAL A 255 -2.81 -12.48 3.36
CA VAL A 255 -2.57 -11.38 2.43
C VAL A 255 -3.67 -10.36 2.65
N GLU A 256 -3.29 -9.21 3.15
CA GLU A 256 -4.17 -8.08 3.37
C GLU A 256 -3.69 -6.90 2.54
N ASN A 257 -4.60 -6.10 2.02
CA ASN A 257 -4.24 -4.89 1.31
C ASN A 257 -4.28 -3.72 2.29
N TRP A 258 -3.15 -3.43 2.91
CA TRP A 258 -3.02 -2.37 3.90
C TRP A 258 -2.54 -1.04 3.28
N TYR A 259 -2.81 0.06 3.97
CA TYR A 259 -2.44 1.42 3.56
C TYR A 259 -1.85 2.17 4.73
N GLY A 260 -0.71 2.80 4.51
CA GLY A 260 0.01 3.62 5.48
C GLY A 260 0.48 4.94 4.88
N LEU A 261 1.16 5.71 5.70
CA LEU A 261 1.86 6.92 5.30
C LEU A 261 3.34 6.82 5.68
N MET A 262 4.16 7.37 4.82
CA MET A 262 5.59 7.59 5.07
C MET A 262 5.95 9.05 4.74
N ALA A 263 7.07 9.50 5.30
CA ALA A 263 7.71 10.77 4.97
C ALA A 263 9.12 10.53 4.44
N PRO A 264 9.79 11.48 3.79
CA PRO A 264 11.22 11.40 3.48
C PRO A 264 12.07 11.12 4.72
N ALA A 265 13.11 10.32 4.57
CA ALA A 265 14.01 10.01 5.68
C ALA A 265 14.65 11.28 6.26
N GLY A 266 14.82 11.30 7.59
CA GLY A 266 15.36 12.48 8.29
C GLY A 266 14.31 13.55 8.63
N THR A 267 13.02 13.32 8.33
CA THR A 267 11.92 14.18 8.83
C THR A 267 11.97 14.24 10.37
N PRO A 268 11.89 15.44 10.99
CA PRO A 268 12.00 15.59 12.44
C PRO A 268 10.98 14.73 13.19
N LYS A 269 11.43 14.07 14.25
CA LYS A 269 10.60 13.10 14.99
C LYS A 269 9.39 13.74 15.65
N ASP A 270 9.50 14.96 16.12
CA ASP A 270 8.41 15.74 16.72
C ASP A 270 7.34 16.11 15.69
N VAL A 271 7.74 16.39 14.45
CA VAL A 271 6.82 16.60 13.32
C VAL A 271 6.08 15.30 12.97
N LEU A 272 6.81 14.17 12.89
CA LEU A 272 6.19 12.86 12.64
C LEU A 272 5.20 12.49 13.74
N ALA A 273 5.57 12.69 15.00
CA ALA A 273 4.69 12.40 16.14
C ALA A 273 3.42 13.27 16.13
N LYS A 274 3.52 14.55 15.76
CA LYS A 274 2.36 15.43 15.62
C LYS A 274 1.44 14.99 14.49
N LEU A 275 1.99 14.64 13.33
CA LEU A 275 1.26 14.09 12.20
C LEU A 275 0.53 12.79 12.58
N GLU A 276 1.25 11.83 13.17
CA GLU A 276 0.67 10.55 13.59
C GLU A 276 -0.49 10.75 14.57
N ALA A 277 -0.31 11.56 15.60
CA ALA A 277 -1.32 11.80 16.62
C ALA A 277 -2.60 12.37 16.01
N GLU A 278 -2.49 13.37 15.12
CA GLU A 278 -3.66 13.99 14.51
C GLU A 278 -4.35 13.06 13.50
N ILE A 279 -3.58 12.34 12.67
CA ILE A 279 -4.15 11.38 11.72
C ILE A 279 -4.86 10.24 12.46
N ARG A 280 -4.28 9.76 13.54
CA ARG A 280 -4.89 8.74 14.41
C ARG A 280 -6.22 9.22 15.00
N LYS A 281 -6.27 10.46 15.50
CA LYS A 281 -7.49 11.10 16.00
C LYS A 281 -8.55 11.16 14.91
N ILE A 282 -8.20 11.61 13.70
CA ILE A 282 -9.11 11.72 12.55
C ILE A 282 -9.73 10.35 12.21
N ILE A 283 -8.91 9.31 12.04
CA ILE A 283 -9.37 7.99 11.60
C ILE A 283 -10.24 7.31 12.67
N THR A 284 -10.04 7.63 13.95
CA THR A 284 -10.83 7.04 15.04
C THR A 284 -12.21 7.68 15.23
N THR A 285 -12.49 8.80 14.56
CA THR A 285 -13.81 9.45 14.65
C THR A 285 -14.92 8.55 14.10
N PRO A 286 -16.15 8.62 14.65
CA PRO A 286 -17.29 7.89 14.11
C PRO A 286 -17.56 8.18 12.63
N GLU A 287 -17.43 9.45 12.23
CA GLU A 287 -17.60 9.88 10.83
C GLU A 287 -16.59 9.17 9.89
N ALA A 288 -15.30 9.19 10.24
CA ALA A 288 -14.27 8.54 9.43
C ALA A 288 -14.51 7.04 9.32
N LYS A 289 -14.81 6.36 10.44
CA LYS A 289 -15.14 4.93 10.47
C LYS A 289 -16.35 4.60 9.58
N GLN A 290 -17.39 5.42 9.64
CA GLN A 290 -18.58 5.23 8.79
C GLN A 290 -18.24 5.41 7.30
N ARG A 291 -17.46 6.44 6.95
CA ARG A 291 -17.01 6.67 5.55
C ARG A 291 -16.14 5.53 5.05
N MET A 292 -15.22 5.00 5.88
CA MET A 292 -14.37 3.87 5.55
C MET A 292 -15.19 2.60 5.35
N ALA A 293 -16.10 2.29 6.28
CA ALA A 293 -16.97 1.10 6.20
C ALA A 293 -17.87 1.13 4.95
N ALA A 294 -18.36 2.32 4.54
CA ALA A 294 -19.19 2.47 3.35
C ALA A 294 -18.48 2.03 2.07
N VAL A 295 -17.13 2.11 2.05
CA VAL A 295 -16.28 1.69 0.93
C VAL A 295 -15.47 0.42 1.23
N GLY A 296 -15.88 -0.36 2.24
CA GLY A 296 -15.27 -1.66 2.59
C GLY A 296 -13.82 -1.57 3.05
N ILE A 297 -13.49 -0.52 3.79
CA ILE A 297 -12.17 -0.28 4.38
C ILE A 297 -12.31 -0.38 5.90
N ASP A 298 -11.44 -1.13 6.54
CA ASP A 298 -11.38 -1.25 7.99
C ASP A 298 -10.25 -0.34 8.54
N PRO A 299 -10.49 0.42 9.62
CA PRO A 299 -9.41 1.08 10.34
C PRO A 299 -8.39 0.06 10.86
N ALA A 300 -7.12 0.27 10.56
CA ALA A 300 -6.04 -0.61 11.03
C ALA A 300 -4.85 0.27 11.42
N LEU A 301 -4.90 0.76 12.68
CA LEU A 301 -3.97 1.76 13.17
C LEU A 301 -2.81 1.10 13.90
N THR A 302 -1.64 1.14 13.28
CA THR A 302 -0.37 0.78 13.93
C THR A 302 0.59 1.95 13.92
N GLY A 303 1.59 1.92 14.81
CA GLY A 303 2.63 2.92 14.85
C GLY A 303 3.69 2.73 13.76
N PRO A 304 4.71 3.60 13.74
CA PRO A 304 5.78 3.55 12.74
C PRO A 304 6.58 2.24 12.77
N ASP A 305 6.89 1.72 13.96
CA ASP A 305 7.69 0.51 14.10
C ASP A 305 6.95 -0.74 13.60
N GLU A 306 5.65 -0.85 13.92
CA GLU A 306 4.82 -1.94 13.42
C GLU A 306 4.61 -1.84 11.91
N LEU A 307 4.43 -0.62 11.35
CA LEU A 307 4.36 -0.44 9.90
C LEU A 307 5.64 -0.92 9.21
N MET A 308 6.81 -0.57 9.76
CA MET A 308 8.09 -1.02 9.20
C MET A 308 8.27 -2.54 9.34
N THR A 309 7.89 -3.10 10.48
CA THR A 309 7.91 -4.56 10.72
C THR A 309 7.04 -5.30 9.70
N LEU A 310 5.82 -4.80 9.47
CA LEU A 310 4.90 -5.35 8.46
C LEU A 310 5.47 -5.25 7.05
N LEU A 311 6.03 -4.09 6.68
CA LEU A 311 6.65 -3.86 5.38
C LEU A 311 7.80 -4.86 5.13
N VAL A 312 8.70 -5.03 6.10
CA VAL A 312 9.83 -5.97 5.98
C VAL A 312 9.34 -7.42 5.87
N ALA A 313 8.36 -7.80 6.67
CA ALA A 313 7.76 -9.14 6.61
C ALA A 313 7.10 -9.41 5.24
N ASP A 314 6.40 -8.41 4.69
CA ASP A 314 5.79 -8.50 3.37
C ASP A 314 6.83 -8.59 2.25
N ILE A 315 7.93 -7.84 2.30
CA ILE A 315 9.03 -7.96 1.35
C ILE A 315 9.56 -9.40 1.31
N GLU A 316 9.83 -10.00 2.47
CA GLU A 316 10.33 -11.38 2.53
C GLU A 316 9.29 -12.43 2.08
N LYS A 317 8.04 -12.24 2.48
CA LYS A 317 6.92 -13.10 2.06
C LYS A 317 6.75 -13.07 0.54
N PHE A 318 6.60 -11.88 -0.03
CA PHE A 318 6.32 -11.72 -1.46
C PHE A 318 7.51 -12.05 -2.34
N ARG A 319 8.76 -11.89 -1.87
CA ARG A 319 9.95 -12.35 -2.59
C ARG A 319 9.87 -13.84 -2.91
N LYS A 320 9.41 -14.67 -1.95
CA LYS A 320 9.23 -16.12 -2.16
C LYS A 320 8.14 -16.41 -3.18
N VAL A 321 7.02 -15.70 -3.09
CA VAL A 321 5.87 -15.87 -3.98
C VAL A 321 6.20 -15.43 -5.40
N VAL A 322 6.81 -14.26 -5.58
CA VAL A 322 7.23 -13.74 -6.90
C VAL A 322 8.19 -14.69 -7.58
N LYS A 323 9.17 -15.23 -6.82
CA LYS A 323 10.11 -16.22 -7.35
C LYS A 323 9.44 -17.54 -7.74
N PHE A 324 8.53 -18.05 -6.89
CA PHE A 324 7.78 -19.29 -7.16
C PHE A 324 6.91 -19.15 -8.42
N ALA A 325 6.14 -18.08 -8.51
CA ALA A 325 5.21 -17.85 -9.60
C ALA A 325 5.89 -17.29 -10.87
N ASN A 326 7.22 -17.04 -10.82
CA ASN A 326 7.99 -16.44 -11.93
C ASN A 326 7.33 -15.16 -12.48
N ILE A 327 6.81 -14.31 -11.57
CA ILE A 327 6.12 -13.09 -11.93
C ILE A 327 7.14 -12.09 -12.48
N LYS A 328 6.84 -11.51 -13.64
CA LYS A 328 7.64 -10.47 -14.29
C LYS A 328 6.74 -9.28 -14.61
N VAL A 329 7.29 -8.09 -14.51
CA VAL A 329 6.71 -6.87 -15.06
C VAL A 329 7.35 -6.63 -16.43
N GLU A 330 6.50 -6.30 -17.40
CA GLU A 330 6.93 -5.94 -18.76
C GLU A 330 7.46 -4.50 -18.80
#